data_ebc5f42632b7114bfc7bd342eb690435
#
_entry.id   ebc5f42632b7114bfc7bd342eb690435
#
_cell.length_a   1.000
_cell.length_b   1.000
_cell.length_c   1.000
_cell.angle_alpha   90.00
_cell.angle_beta   90.00
_cell.angle_gamma   90.00
#
_symmetry.space_group_name_H-M   'P 1'
#
loop_
_entity.id
_entity.type
_entity.pdbx_description
1 polymer ?
#
loop_
_entity_poly.entity_id
_entity_poly.type
_entity_poly.pdbx_seq_one_letter_code
_entity_poly.pdbx_strand_id
1 'polypeptide(L)'
;MNSVVRGSILRCAPDRFSEMRQMMLNAEKVLRPGIESMRGLLAYYGGADEATSSLTNVSVWTDLAAAKQMDTFQPMVDLGKEFAAKGATFERPIMNYATLWQLRPSATK
;
A
#
# COMPACT_ATOMS: atom_id res chain seq x y z
N MET A 1 3.22 10.49 20.20
CA MET A 1 3.83 10.04 18.95
C MET A 1 2.88 10.36 17.80
N ASN A 2 3.43 10.93 16.74
CA ASN A 2 2.61 11.44 15.64
C ASN A 2 2.71 10.59 14.37
N SER A 3 3.00 9.29 14.52
CA SER A 3 3.07 8.41 13.37
C SER A 3 1.69 8.26 12.71
N VAL A 4 1.72 7.85 11.44
CA VAL A 4 0.53 7.76 10.61
C VAL A 4 0.49 6.39 9.94
N VAL A 5 -0.68 5.76 9.95
CA VAL A 5 -0.93 4.52 9.23
C VAL A 5 -1.73 4.86 7.98
N ARG A 6 -1.18 4.49 6.82
CA ARG A 6 -1.81 4.73 5.52
C ARG A 6 -2.30 3.41 4.93
N GLY A 7 -3.53 3.38 4.45
CA GLY A 7 -4.09 2.19 3.83
C GLY A 7 -4.72 2.49 2.48
N SER A 8 -4.47 1.60 1.52
CA SER A 8 -5.04 1.69 0.18
C SER A 8 -5.56 0.31 -0.20
N ILE A 9 -6.77 0.24 -0.74
CA ILE A 9 -7.40 -1.03 -1.13
C ILE A 9 -7.89 -0.92 -2.56
N LEU A 10 -7.60 -1.96 -3.35
CA LEU A 10 -8.23 -2.12 -4.66
C LEU A 10 -9.03 -3.41 -4.68
N ARG A 11 -10.08 -3.43 -5.51
CA ARG A 11 -10.93 -4.60 -5.72
C ARG A 11 -11.06 -4.87 -7.19
N CYS A 12 -11.27 -6.14 -7.53
CA CYS A 12 -11.44 -6.55 -8.92
C CYS A 12 -12.42 -7.72 -9.02
N ALA A 13 -12.78 -8.08 -10.24
CA ALA A 13 -13.57 -9.28 -10.47
C ALA A 13 -12.74 -10.53 -10.09
N PRO A 14 -13.38 -11.58 -9.57
CA PRO A 14 -12.66 -12.79 -9.15
C PRO A 14 -11.77 -13.39 -10.24
N ASP A 15 -12.21 -13.35 -11.51
CA ASP A 15 -11.44 -13.91 -12.61
C ASP A 15 -10.23 -13.05 -13.00
N ARG A 16 -10.12 -11.84 -12.44
CA ARG A 16 -8.95 -10.95 -12.67
C ARG A 16 -7.98 -10.97 -11.50
N PHE A 17 -8.36 -11.58 -10.38
CA PHE A 17 -7.57 -11.50 -9.16
C PHE A 17 -6.14 -12.04 -9.35
N SER A 18 -6.01 -13.21 -9.96
CA SER A 18 -4.70 -13.85 -10.14
C SER A 18 -3.76 -12.97 -10.95
N GLU A 19 -4.26 -12.35 -12.01
CA GLU A 19 -3.48 -11.43 -12.84
C GLU A 19 -3.02 -10.22 -12.03
N MET A 20 -3.94 -9.62 -11.27
CA MET A 20 -3.61 -8.43 -10.50
C MET A 20 -2.67 -8.73 -9.35
N ARG A 21 -2.81 -9.89 -8.71
CA ARG A 21 -1.87 -10.35 -7.69
C ARG A 21 -0.46 -10.47 -8.28
N GLN A 22 -0.35 -11.04 -9.47
CA GLN A 22 0.94 -11.17 -10.13
C GLN A 22 1.54 -9.81 -10.51
N MET A 23 0.69 -8.87 -10.95
CA MET A 23 1.15 -7.50 -11.23
C MET A 23 1.74 -6.86 -9.97
N MET A 24 1.09 -7.05 -8.82
CA MET A 24 1.59 -6.51 -7.55
C MET A 24 2.93 -7.14 -7.18
N LEU A 25 3.07 -8.45 -7.34
CA LEU A 25 4.33 -9.13 -7.06
C LEU A 25 5.45 -8.62 -7.97
N ASN A 26 5.16 -8.46 -9.26
CA ASN A 26 6.14 -8.00 -10.22
C ASN A 26 6.54 -6.54 -9.96
N ALA A 27 5.62 -5.74 -9.45
CA ALA A 27 5.86 -4.32 -9.22
C ALA A 27 6.83 -4.06 -8.07
N GLU A 28 7.02 -5.01 -7.17
CA GLU A 28 7.89 -4.82 -6.02
C GLU A 28 9.28 -4.34 -6.43
N LYS A 29 9.87 -4.96 -7.44
CA LYS A 29 11.22 -4.62 -7.88
C LYS A 29 11.33 -3.18 -8.38
N VAL A 30 10.26 -2.68 -8.99
CA VAL A 30 10.23 -1.33 -9.54
C VAL A 30 9.95 -0.29 -8.46
N LEU A 31 9.03 -0.61 -7.55
CA LEU A 31 8.58 0.34 -6.53
C LEU A 31 9.50 0.42 -5.33
N ARG A 32 10.08 -0.71 -4.94
CA ARG A 32 10.79 -0.84 -3.69
C ARG A 32 11.92 0.18 -3.50
N PRO A 33 12.84 0.39 -4.45
CA PRO A 33 13.93 1.33 -4.22
C PRO A 33 13.45 2.74 -3.92
N GLY A 34 12.43 3.21 -4.63
CA GLY A 34 11.88 4.55 -4.41
C GLY A 34 11.18 4.68 -3.07
N ILE A 35 10.39 3.68 -2.70
CA ILE A 35 9.66 3.71 -1.44
C ILE A 35 10.63 3.64 -0.27
N GLU A 36 11.63 2.75 -0.34
CA GLU A 36 12.63 2.60 0.73
C GLU A 36 13.44 3.86 0.97
N SER A 37 13.58 4.70 -0.05
CA SER A 37 14.35 5.95 0.08
C SER A 37 13.51 7.12 0.58
N MET A 38 12.21 6.95 0.77
CA MET A 38 11.35 8.03 1.22
C MET A 38 11.58 8.38 2.68
N ARG A 39 11.52 9.69 2.97
CA ARG A 39 11.66 10.18 4.32
C ARG A 39 10.54 9.65 5.20
N GLY A 40 10.89 9.16 6.38
CA GLY A 40 9.90 8.83 7.40
C GLY A 40 9.19 7.50 7.24
N LEU A 41 9.62 6.66 6.30
CA LEU A 41 9.03 5.32 6.18
C LEU A 41 9.42 4.46 7.38
N LEU A 42 8.43 3.88 8.06
CA LEU A 42 8.65 2.96 9.17
C LEU A 42 8.36 1.51 8.80
N ALA A 43 7.33 1.29 7.97
CA ALA A 43 6.97 -0.05 7.51
C ALA A 43 6.09 0.06 6.27
N TYR A 44 6.16 -0.95 5.40
CA TYR A 44 5.34 -1.01 4.20
C TYR A 44 5.00 -2.47 3.90
N TYR A 45 3.71 -2.74 3.71
CA TYR A 45 3.22 -4.09 3.42
C TYR A 45 2.32 -4.08 2.20
N GLY A 46 2.47 -5.10 1.35
CA GLY A 46 1.50 -5.41 0.33
C GLY A 46 0.79 -6.69 0.71
N GLY A 47 -0.50 -6.76 0.52
CA GLY A 47 -1.28 -7.94 0.87
C GLY A 47 -2.35 -8.24 -0.15
N ALA A 48 -2.84 -9.48 -0.14
CA ALA A 48 -3.85 -9.94 -1.07
C ALA A 48 -4.84 -10.84 -0.33
N ASP A 49 -6.12 -10.73 -0.70
CA ASP A 49 -7.16 -11.62 -0.19
C ASP A 49 -7.98 -12.14 -1.37
N GLU A 50 -7.84 -13.43 -1.63
CA GLU A 50 -8.53 -14.05 -2.76
C GLU A 50 -10.04 -14.10 -2.53
N ALA A 51 -10.48 -14.35 -1.30
CA ALA A 51 -11.89 -14.47 -0.98
C ALA A 51 -12.68 -13.20 -1.33
N THR A 52 -12.07 -12.03 -1.20
CA THR A 52 -12.72 -10.76 -1.52
C THR A 52 -12.19 -10.14 -2.82
N SER A 53 -11.29 -10.84 -3.52
CA SER A 53 -10.64 -10.35 -4.75
C SER A 53 -10.09 -8.95 -4.56
N SER A 54 -9.29 -8.77 -3.50
CA SER A 54 -8.75 -7.46 -3.17
C SER A 54 -7.24 -7.52 -2.93
N LEU A 55 -6.61 -6.38 -3.16
CA LEU A 55 -5.20 -6.14 -2.82
C LEU A 55 -5.13 -4.90 -1.96
N THR A 56 -4.16 -4.87 -1.06
CA THR A 56 -3.99 -3.72 -0.18
C THR A 56 -2.52 -3.38 -0.02
N ASN A 57 -2.27 -2.10 0.20
CA ASN A 57 -0.98 -1.61 0.70
C ASN A 57 -1.24 -0.94 2.04
N VAL A 58 -0.48 -1.33 3.05
CA VAL A 58 -0.54 -0.70 4.36
C VAL A 58 0.86 -0.23 4.71
N SER A 59 0.97 1.03 5.10
CA SER A 59 2.28 1.60 5.41
C SER A 59 2.20 2.47 6.66
N VAL A 60 3.34 2.61 7.33
CA VAL A 60 3.44 3.40 8.55
C VAL A 60 4.55 4.43 8.35
N TRP A 61 4.27 5.66 8.74
CA TRP A 61 5.14 6.80 8.49
C TRP A 61 5.31 7.64 9.76
N THR A 62 6.42 8.37 9.84
CA THR A 62 6.71 9.20 11.01
C THR A 62 5.70 10.35 11.17
N ASP A 63 5.12 10.84 10.08
CA ASP A 63 4.14 11.93 10.12
C ASP A 63 3.30 11.93 8.84
N LEU A 64 2.30 12.78 8.81
CA LEU A 64 1.38 12.88 7.67
C LEU A 64 2.08 13.34 6.39
N ALA A 65 2.99 14.30 6.49
CA ALA A 65 3.70 14.80 5.32
C ALA A 65 4.53 13.67 4.68
N ALA A 66 5.15 12.82 5.51
CA ALA A 66 5.90 11.67 5.00
C ALA A 66 4.97 10.68 4.26
N ALA A 67 3.82 10.38 4.85
CA ALA A 67 2.84 9.48 4.22
C ALA A 67 2.37 10.01 2.87
N LYS A 68 2.18 11.30 2.76
CA LYS A 68 1.66 11.92 1.54
C LYS A 68 2.66 11.94 0.38
N GLN A 69 3.92 11.60 0.61
CA GLN A 69 4.86 11.40 -0.49
C GLN A 69 4.36 10.36 -1.49
N MET A 70 3.57 9.38 -1.02
CA MET A 70 3.02 8.35 -1.89
C MET A 70 2.04 8.92 -2.92
N ASP A 71 1.39 10.04 -2.63
CA ASP A 71 0.39 10.64 -3.54
C ASP A 71 1.01 11.08 -4.86
N THR A 72 2.29 11.42 -4.85
CA THR A 72 3.00 11.94 -6.04
C THR A 72 4.13 11.03 -6.50
N PHE A 73 4.23 9.82 -5.94
CA PHE A 73 5.24 8.86 -6.37
C PHE A 73 4.84 8.25 -7.71
N GLN A 74 5.45 8.75 -8.77
CA GLN A 74 5.02 8.45 -10.14
C GLN A 74 4.94 6.96 -10.48
N PRO A 75 5.92 6.11 -10.10
CA PRO A 75 5.78 4.68 -10.41
C PRO A 75 4.52 4.04 -9.81
N MET A 76 4.10 4.46 -8.63
CA MET A 76 2.87 3.96 -8.01
C MET A 76 1.63 4.51 -8.72
N VAL A 77 1.66 5.79 -9.10
CA VAL A 77 0.56 6.40 -9.86
C VAL A 77 0.37 5.66 -11.19
N ASP A 78 1.47 5.34 -11.87
CA ASP A 78 1.43 4.62 -13.13
C ASP A 78 0.89 3.20 -12.95
N LEU A 79 1.31 2.52 -11.91
CA LEU A 79 0.80 1.18 -11.60
C LEU A 79 -0.71 1.22 -11.34
N GLY A 80 -1.18 2.24 -10.61
CA GLY A 80 -2.61 2.42 -10.37
C GLY A 80 -3.40 2.56 -11.66
N LYS A 81 -2.87 3.28 -12.64
CA LYS A 81 -3.50 3.41 -13.95
C LYS A 81 -3.56 2.07 -14.68
N GLU A 82 -2.51 1.25 -14.58
CA GLU A 82 -2.50 -0.08 -15.19
C GLU A 82 -3.55 -0.98 -14.57
N PHE A 83 -3.67 -0.97 -13.25
CA PHE A 83 -4.73 -1.73 -12.55
C PHE A 83 -6.11 -1.26 -13.00
N ALA A 84 -6.34 0.04 -13.04
CA ALA A 84 -7.64 0.59 -13.43
C ALA A 84 -7.99 0.20 -14.86
N ALA A 85 -7.01 0.20 -15.76
CA ALA A 85 -7.22 -0.21 -17.17
C ALA A 85 -7.64 -1.66 -17.28
N LYS A 86 -7.30 -2.49 -16.29
CA LYS A 86 -7.68 -3.91 -16.25
C LYS A 86 -8.92 -4.16 -15.41
N GLY A 87 -9.64 -3.12 -15.02
CA GLY A 87 -10.92 -3.24 -14.37
C GLY A 87 -10.90 -3.15 -12.85
N ALA A 88 -9.76 -2.81 -12.24
CA ALA A 88 -9.71 -2.62 -10.80
C ALA A 88 -10.41 -1.33 -10.39
N THR A 89 -11.05 -1.37 -9.23
CA THR A 89 -11.61 -0.18 -8.58
C THR A 89 -10.86 0.05 -7.28
N PHE A 90 -10.63 1.33 -6.95
CA PHE A 90 -9.91 1.71 -5.75
C PHE A 90 -10.88 2.34 -4.77
N GLU A 91 -10.71 2.01 -3.49
CA GLU A 91 -11.45 2.74 -2.45
C GLU A 91 -10.81 4.12 -2.28
N ARG A 92 -11.62 5.15 -2.33
CA ARG A 92 -11.17 6.52 -2.24
C ARG A 92 -12.03 7.29 -1.22
N PRO A 93 -11.45 8.24 -0.49
CA PRO A 93 -10.04 8.61 -0.53
C PRO A 93 -9.15 7.57 0.15
N ILE A 94 -7.84 7.60 -0.16
CA ILE A 94 -6.86 6.84 0.60
C ILE A 94 -6.79 7.44 2.01
N MET A 95 -6.91 6.59 3.02
CA MET A 95 -6.97 7.06 4.40
C MET A 95 -5.61 7.10 5.04
N ASN A 96 -5.37 8.15 5.80
CA ASN A 96 -4.18 8.30 6.63
C ASN A 96 -4.65 8.48 8.06
N TYR A 97 -4.37 7.50 8.91
CA TYR A 97 -4.87 7.48 10.29
C TYR A 97 -3.76 7.87 11.26
N ALA A 98 -4.05 8.79 12.16
CA ALA A 98 -3.13 9.07 13.27
C ALA A 98 -3.04 7.80 14.14
N THR A 99 -1.82 7.37 14.42
CA THR A 99 -1.62 6.16 15.23
C THR A 99 -2.07 6.42 16.67
N LEU A 100 -2.96 5.58 17.17
CA LEU A 100 -3.42 5.69 18.55
C LEU A 100 -2.53 4.89 19.49
N TRP A 101 -2.13 3.69 19.09
CA TRP A 101 -1.20 2.87 19.85
C TRP A 101 -0.53 1.88 18.91
N GLN A 102 0.64 1.42 19.32
CA GLN A 102 1.44 0.50 18.53
C GLN A 102 2.01 -0.56 19.46
N LEU A 103 1.90 -1.83 19.05
CA LEU A 103 2.43 -2.94 19.82
C LEU A 103 3.57 -3.60 19.07
N ARG A 104 4.55 -4.05 19.82
CA ARG A 104 5.64 -4.84 19.29
C ARG A 104 5.68 -6.16 20.03
N PRO A 105 6.14 -7.24 19.38
CA PRO A 105 6.29 -8.52 20.08
C PRO A 105 7.23 -8.38 21.27
N SER A 106 7.02 -9.19 22.30
CA SER A 106 7.92 -9.23 23.44
C SER A 106 9.30 -9.75 23.00
N ALA A 107 10.36 -9.10 23.48
CA ALA A 107 11.73 -9.49 23.15
C ALA A 107 12.15 -10.77 23.87
N THR A 108 11.38 -11.23 24.83
CA THR A 108 11.72 -12.40 25.66
C THR A 108 11.11 -13.68 25.17
N LYS A 109 10.67 -13.73 23.99
CA LYS A 109 10.08 -14.95 23.42
C LYS A 109 11.07 -16.07 23.22
#